data_65c931ccc978fc5b4fe7084eee372f3a
#
_entry.id   65c931ccc978fc5b4fe7084eee372f3a
#
_cell.length_a   1.000
_cell.length_b   1.000
_cell.length_c   1.000
_cell.angle_alpha   90.00
_cell.angle_beta   90.00
_cell.angle_gamma   90.00
#
_symmetry.space_group_name_H-M   'P 1'
#
loop_
_entity.id
_entity.type
_entity.pdbx_description
1 polymer ?
#
loop_
_entity_poly.entity_id
_entity_poly.type
_entity_poly.pdbx_seq_one_letter_code
_entity_poly.pdbx_strand_id
1 'polypeptide(L)'
;MKLLEIIILSFLVVSCSMAPNFKKYSMINPEDFSKLNKNRTHILIDLDNQALFLKTKNRKKEFSISSSAFGIGSRENSFKTPLGAHVISEKIGKKLPKGAVFKGRVWTNEIAEIIEEPIDIAEDVITSRILWLDGLEIGQNRGGRVDSKSRYIYIHGTAEEGLIGKPASMGCIRMFNDDVIELFNKVKVGTQVLIFSNKDTYKRL
;
A
#
# COMPACT_ATOMS: atom_id res chain seq x y z
N MET A 1 2.69 55.33 41.39
CA MET A 1 2.19 54.70 40.13
C MET A 1 3.33 54.04 39.45
N LYS A 2 3.43 52.70 39.55
CA LYS A 2 4.45 51.88 38.83
C LYS A 2 3.74 51.17 37.68
N LEU A 3 4.14 51.49 36.45
CA LEU A 3 3.70 50.78 35.25
C LEU A 3 4.27 49.33 35.27
N LEU A 4 3.39 48.38 35.13
CA LEU A 4 3.70 46.97 35.00
C LEU A 4 3.82 46.66 33.49
N GLU A 5 5.02 46.45 32.96
CA GLU A 5 5.25 45.99 31.58
C GLU A 5 4.94 44.52 31.49
N ILE A 6 3.91 44.19 30.71
CA ILE A 6 3.56 42.81 30.38
C ILE A 6 4.42 42.41 29.15
N ILE A 7 5.42 41.56 29.38
CA ILE A 7 6.20 40.94 28.32
C ILE A 7 5.35 39.77 27.76
N ILE A 8 4.76 39.95 26.58
CA ILE A 8 4.12 38.88 25.83
C ILE A 8 5.21 38.09 25.10
N LEU A 9 5.56 36.93 25.68
CA LEU A 9 6.48 35.97 25.05
C LEU A 9 5.70 35.18 24.00
N SER A 10 5.80 35.60 22.74
CA SER A 10 5.23 34.84 21.59
C SER A 10 6.02 33.60 21.36
N PHE A 11 5.50 32.44 21.76
CA PHE A 11 6.00 31.13 21.33
C PHE A 11 5.69 30.94 19.84
N LEU A 12 6.70 31.16 19.00
CA LEU A 12 6.70 30.71 17.61
C LEU A 12 6.81 29.19 17.62
N VAL A 13 5.65 28.51 17.54
CA VAL A 13 5.61 27.07 17.24
C VAL A 13 6.01 26.91 15.78
N VAL A 14 7.29 26.66 15.53
CA VAL A 14 7.76 26.20 14.21
C VAL A 14 7.27 24.78 14.04
N SER A 15 6.05 24.64 13.53
CA SER A 15 5.54 23.39 13.01
C SER A 15 6.33 23.08 11.73
N CYS A 16 7.43 22.32 11.87
CA CYS A 16 8.13 21.72 10.76
C CYS A 16 7.25 20.60 10.19
N SER A 17 6.19 20.96 9.46
CA SER A 17 5.44 20.02 8.66
C SER A 17 6.35 19.58 7.52
N MET A 18 6.99 18.41 7.65
CA MET A 18 7.58 17.70 6.53
C MET A 18 6.45 17.24 5.60
N ALA A 19 5.84 18.18 4.88
CA ALA A 19 4.99 17.84 3.77
C ALA A 19 5.84 17.02 2.76
N PRO A 20 5.44 15.79 2.42
CA PRO A 20 6.19 15.03 1.45
C PRO A 20 6.25 15.82 0.14
N ASN A 21 7.44 15.93 -0.43
CA ASN A 21 7.67 16.68 -1.67
C ASN A 21 7.04 15.89 -2.84
N PHE A 22 5.76 16.12 -3.13
CA PHE A 22 4.94 15.37 -4.08
C PHE A 22 5.50 15.40 -5.52
N LYS A 23 6.24 16.43 -5.88
CA LYS A 23 6.92 16.51 -7.19
C LYS A 23 8.02 15.46 -7.38
N LYS A 24 8.55 14.91 -6.28
CA LYS A 24 9.67 13.98 -6.26
C LYS A 24 9.37 12.60 -6.87
N TYR A 25 8.10 12.20 -6.89
CA TYR A 25 7.70 10.83 -7.27
C TYR A 25 6.97 10.76 -8.61
N SER A 26 6.66 11.89 -9.25
CA SER A 26 5.98 11.89 -10.54
C SER A 26 6.83 11.15 -11.59
N MET A 27 6.29 10.04 -12.12
CA MET A 27 6.91 9.16 -13.13
C MET A 27 8.27 8.56 -12.71
N ILE A 28 8.51 8.35 -11.42
CA ILE A 28 9.74 7.74 -10.95
C ILE A 28 9.80 6.25 -11.37
N ASN A 29 10.90 5.80 -11.96
CA ASN A 29 11.13 4.39 -12.23
C ASN A 29 11.60 3.63 -10.96
N PRO A 30 11.53 2.27 -10.95
CA PRO A 30 11.86 1.47 -9.78
C PRO A 30 13.30 1.62 -9.28
N GLU A 31 14.26 1.88 -10.19
CA GLU A 31 15.67 2.05 -9.82
C GLU A 31 15.88 3.36 -9.07
N ASP A 32 15.34 4.47 -9.59
CA ASP A 32 15.47 5.77 -8.97
C ASP A 32 14.70 5.85 -7.66
N PHE A 33 13.52 5.22 -7.59
CA PHE A 33 12.80 5.06 -6.33
C PHE A 33 13.63 4.30 -5.29
N SER A 34 14.31 3.23 -5.70
CA SER A 34 15.20 2.46 -4.83
C SER A 34 16.43 3.27 -4.41
N LYS A 35 17.03 4.06 -5.30
CA LYS A 35 18.14 4.97 -4.95
C LYS A 35 17.73 6.00 -3.90
N LEU A 36 16.55 6.62 -4.06
CA LEU A 36 15.99 7.57 -3.09
C LEU A 36 15.73 6.94 -1.71
N ASN A 37 15.48 5.63 -1.67
CA ASN A 37 15.20 4.86 -0.47
C ASN A 37 16.34 3.93 -0.04
N LYS A 38 17.56 4.13 -0.57
CA LYS A 38 18.72 3.23 -0.39
C LYS A 38 18.99 2.78 1.04
N ASN A 39 18.77 3.66 2.01
CA ASN A 39 19.02 3.38 3.43
C ASN A 39 17.74 3.10 4.23
N ARG A 40 16.60 2.92 3.57
CA ARG A 40 15.29 2.72 4.20
C ARG A 40 14.66 1.44 3.68
N THR A 41 13.87 0.79 4.52
CA THR A 41 12.97 -0.27 4.08
C THR A 41 11.93 0.34 3.14
N HIS A 42 11.75 -0.26 1.96
CA HIS A 42 10.74 0.14 0.97
C HIS A 42 10.23 -1.07 0.19
N ILE A 43 9.12 -0.89 -0.48
CA ILE A 43 8.43 -1.93 -1.25
C ILE A 43 8.38 -1.50 -2.72
N LEU A 44 8.64 -2.44 -3.62
CA LEU A 44 8.36 -2.33 -5.05
C LEU A 44 7.32 -3.40 -5.41
N ILE A 45 6.28 -3.02 -6.16
CA ILE A 45 5.23 -3.92 -6.63
C ILE A 45 5.21 -3.89 -8.15
N ASP A 46 5.60 -5.00 -8.75
CA ASP A 46 5.62 -5.22 -10.19
C ASP A 46 4.33 -5.93 -10.62
N LEU A 47 3.45 -5.19 -11.28
CA LEU A 47 2.16 -5.72 -11.72
C LEU A 47 2.27 -6.62 -12.94
N ASP A 48 3.34 -6.49 -13.74
CA ASP A 48 3.54 -7.33 -14.92
C ASP A 48 3.94 -8.76 -14.53
N ASN A 49 4.74 -8.88 -13.47
CA ASN A 49 5.25 -10.16 -12.98
C ASN A 49 4.49 -10.67 -11.73
N GLN A 50 3.45 -9.96 -11.28
CA GLN A 50 2.69 -10.26 -10.06
C GLN A 50 3.62 -10.52 -8.86
N ALA A 51 4.58 -9.62 -8.65
CA ALA A 51 5.63 -9.74 -7.64
C ALA A 51 5.71 -8.50 -6.74
N LEU A 52 5.95 -8.73 -5.45
CA LEU A 52 6.26 -7.70 -4.46
C LEU A 52 7.68 -7.91 -3.93
N PHE A 53 8.50 -6.87 -3.99
CA PHE A 53 9.86 -6.88 -3.48
C PHE A 53 9.97 -6.01 -2.24
N LEU A 54 10.24 -6.64 -1.10
CA LEU A 54 10.66 -5.93 0.11
C LEU A 54 12.16 -5.69 0.04
N LYS A 55 12.57 -4.43 -0.04
CA LYS A 55 13.97 -4.01 -0.01
C LYS A 55 14.33 -3.38 1.32
N THR A 56 15.41 -3.85 1.91
CA THR A 56 16.07 -3.25 3.07
C THR A 56 17.48 -2.82 2.67
N LYS A 57 18.23 -2.20 3.58
CA LYS A 57 19.61 -1.79 3.30
C LYS A 57 20.48 -2.91 2.69
N ASN A 58 20.32 -4.16 3.20
CA ASN A 58 21.22 -5.27 2.88
C ASN A 58 20.53 -6.50 2.27
N ARG A 59 19.20 -6.49 2.12
CA ARG A 59 18.43 -7.67 1.65
C ARG A 59 17.30 -7.26 0.74
N LYS A 60 17.04 -8.12 -0.23
CA LYS A 60 15.83 -8.13 -1.05
C LYS A 60 15.09 -9.44 -0.78
N LYS A 61 13.79 -9.37 -0.51
CA LYS A 61 12.91 -10.53 -0.47
C LYS A 61 11.79 -10.32 -1.46
N GLU A 62 11.44 -11.37 -2.19
CA GLU A 62 10.37 -11.40 -3.16
C GLU A 62 9.20 -12.21 -2.61
N PHE A 63 7.97 -11.77 -2.95
CA PHE A 63 6.71 -12.41 -2.63
C PHE A 63 5.84 -12.43 -3.89
N SER A 64 5.10 -13.50 -4.11
CA SER A 64 4.05 -13.53 -5.12
C SER A 64 2.83 -12.75 -4.65
N ILE A 65 2.15 -12.09 -5.58
CA ILE A 65 0.94 -11.31 -5.31
C ILE A 65 -0.17 -11.62 -6.30
N SER A 66 -1.35 -11.08 -6.05
CA SER A 66 -2.43 -10.97 -7.03
C SER A 66 -2.94 -9.54 -7.05
N SER A 67 -2.82 -8.87 -8.20
CA SER A 67 -3.36 -7.54 -8.43
C SER A 67 -4.74 -7.60 -9.09
N SER A 68 -5.28 -6.46 -9.52
CA SER A 68 -6.64 -6.39 -10.08
C SER A 68 -6.80 -7.18 -11.38
N ALA A 69 -7.86 -7.99 -11.47
CA ALA A 69 -8.35 -8.60 -12.70
C ALA A 69 -8.82 -7.54 -13.74
N PHE A 70 -9.20 -6.36 -13.29
CA PHE A 70 -9.66 -5.24 -14.12
C PHE A 70 -8.50 -4.41 -14.70
N GLY A 71 -7.24 -4.76 -14.36
CA GLY A 71 -6.04 -4.11 -14.85
C GLY A 71 -5.63 -2.88 -14.03
N ILE A 72 -4.95 -1.94 -14.70
CA ILE A 72 -4.29 -0.79 -14.09
C ILE A 72 -5.14 0.47 -14.22
N GLY A 73 -5.27 1.25 -13.13
CA GLY A 73 -5.95 2.53 -13.13
C GLY A 73 -6.29 3.05 -11.74
N SER A 74 -6.43 4.38 -11.64
CA SER A 74 -6.62 5.05 -10.35
C SER A 74 -8.06 5.52 -10.09
N ARG A 75 -8.94 5.49 -11.10
CA ARG A 75 -10.27 6.08 -10.95
C ARG A 75 -11.13 5.29 -9.95
N GLU A 76 -11.88 5.99 -9.11
CA GLU A 76 -12.84 5.35 -8.19
C GLU A 76 -13.85 4.49 -8.94
N ASN A 77 -14.33 3.41 -8.34
CA ASN A 77 -15.26 2.43 -8.91
C ASN A 77 -14.75 1.71 -10.16
N SER A 78 -13.46 1.86 -10.52
CA SER A 78 -12.87 1.14 -11.65
C SER A 78 -12.44 -0.29 -11.30
N PHE A 79 -12.34 -0.62 -10.02
CA PHE A 79 -11.77 -1.87 -9.49
C PHE A 79 -10.33 -2.15 -9.93
N LYS A 80 -9.63 -1.16 -10.48
CA LYS A 80 -8.27 -1.25 -11.01
C LYS A 80 -7.23 -0.94 -9.95
N THR A 81 -6.03 -1.52 -10.09
CA THR A 81 -4.87 -1.23 -9.23
C THR A 81 -4.19 0.07 -9.66
N PRO A 82 -4.02 1.07 -8.77
CA PRO A 82 -3.36 2.32 -9.09
C PRO A 82 -1.85 2.15 -9.19
N LEU A 83 -1.20 2.90 -10.11
CA LEU A 83 0.24 3.01 -10.20
C LEU A 83 0.79 4.16 -9.36
N GLY A 84 2.12 4.18 -9.22
CA GLY A 84 2.91 5.27 -8.67
C GLY A 84 3.31 5.09 -7.22
N ALA A 85 3.82 6.17 -6.64
CA ALA A 85 4.33 6.17 -5.27
C ALA A 85 3.19 6.26 -4.24
N HIS A 86 3.30 5.41 -3.23
CA HIS A 86 2.39 5.31 -2.09
C HIS A 86 3.19 5.24 -0.79
N VAL A 87 2.48 5.30 0.32
CA VAL A 87 3.01 5.05 1.66
C VAL A 87 2.05 4.14 2.42
N ILE A 88 2.57 3.28 3.29
CA ILE A 88 1.73 2.56 4.25
C ILE A 88 1.22 3.57 5.27
N SER A 89 -0.05 3.89 5.24
CA SER A 89 -0.67 4.86 6.14
C SER A 89 -1.15 4.23 7.45
N GLU A 90 -1.59 2.98 7.38
CA GLU A 90 -2.11 2.24 8.53
C GLU A 90 -1.77 0.75 8.43
N LYS A 91 -1.69 0.08 9.59
CA LYS A 91 -1.46 -1.36 9.73
C LYS A 91 -2.51 -1.95 10.66
N ILE A 92 -3.31 -2.90 10.17
CA ILE A 92 -4.45 -3.49 10.90
C ILE A 92 -4.27 -5.00 10.97
N GLY A 93 -4.70 -5.61 12.10
CA GLY A 93 -4.64 -7.05 12.32
C GLY A 93 -3.43 -7.52 13.13
N LYS A 94 -2.69 -6.60 13.80
CA LYS A 94 -1.57 -6.99 14.69
C LYS A 94 -2.02 -8.00 15.74
N LYS A 95 -1.26 -9.10 15.87
CA LYS A 95 -1.52 -10.22 16.81
C LYS A 95 -2.79 -11.04 16.53
N LEU A 96 -3.55 -10.76 15.47
CA LEU A 96 -4.66 -11.62 15.10
C LEU A 96 -4.13 -12.92 14.45
N PRO A 97 -4.91 -14.00 14.51
CA PRO A 97 -4.54 -15.28 13.90
C PRO A 97 -4.41 -15.16 12.37
N LYS A 98 -3.72 -16.13 11.75
CA LYS A 98 -3.73 -16.34 10.30
C LYS A 98 -5.17 -16.63 9.86
N GLY A 99 -5.58 -16.07 8.74
CA GLY A 99 -6.93 -16.24 8.20
C GLY A 99 -8.01 -15.36 8.87
N ALA A 100 -7.66 -14.52 9.87
CA ALA A 100 -8.62 -13.60 10.49
C ALA A 100 -9.34 -12.75 9.45
N VAL A 101 -10.68 -12.83 9.37
CA VAL A 101 -11.52 -12.16 8.38
C VAL A 101 -11.80 -10.71 8.80
N PHE A 102 -11.68 -9.79 7.84
CA PHE A 102 -11.99 -8.37 8.05
C PHE A 102 -13.17 -7.92 7.21
N LYS A 103 -14.11 -7.23 7.85
CA LYS A 103 -15.18 -6.47 7.18
C LYS A 103 -15.08 -5.00 7.59
N GLY A 104 -14.94 -4.10 6.62
CA GLY A 104 -14.73 -2.68 6.92
C GLY A 104 -13.50 -2.41 7.84
N ARG A 105 -12.44 -3.21 7.73
CA ARG A 105 -11.19 -3.14 8.53
C ARG A 105 -11.35 -3.57 10.01
N VAL A 106 -12.49 -4.11 10.37
CA VAL A 106 -12.76 -4.66 11.71
C VAL A 106 -12.74 -6.18 11.60
N TRP A 107 -12.07 -6.84 12.54
CA TRP A 107 -12.10 -8.30 12.64
C TRP A 107 -13.49 -8.81 12.99
N THR A 108 -14.01 -9.76 12.21
CA THR A 108 -15.35 -10.35 12.40
C THR A 108 -15.39 -11.43 13.48
N ASN A 109 -14.27 -11.81 14.09
CA ASN A 109 -14.05 -12.97 14.93
C ASN A 109 -14.13 -14.32 14.19
N GLU A 110 -14.12 -14.29 12.87
CA GLU A 110 -14.10 -15.46 11.99
C GLU A 110 -12.71 -15.70 11.44
N ILE A 111 -12.43 -16.96 11.09
CA ILE A 111 -11.23 -17.40 10.38
C ILE A 111 -11.69 -17.95 9.03
N ALA A 112 -11.11 -17.42 7.95
CA ALA A 112 -11.42 -17.88 6.61
C ALA A 112 -10.89 -19.31 6.39
N GLU A 113 -11.66 -20.13 5.71
CA GLU A 113 -11.17 -21.31 5.04
C GLU A 113 -10.31 -20.88 3.84
N ILE A 114 -9.12 -21.46 3.70
CA ILE A 114 -8.18 -21.12 2.64
C ILE A 114 -8.42 -22.04 1.45
N ILE A 115 -8.64 -21.44 0.29
CA ILE A 115 -8.88 -22.12 -0.99
C ILE A 115 -7.56 -22.14 -1.76
N GLU A 116 -6.98 -23.32 -1.88
CA GLU A 116 -5.71 -23.54 -2.60
C GLU A 116 -5.91 -23.76 -4.10
N GLU A 117 -7.12 -24.15 -4.52
CA GLU A 117 -7.49 -24.28 -5.91
C GLU A 117 -7.65 -22.87 -6.56
N PRO A 118 -7.40 -22.74 -7.87
CA PRO A 118 -7.54 -21.47 -8.57
C PRO A 118 -9.01 -21.13 -8.88
N ILE A 119 -9.83 -21.05 -7.83
CA ILE A 119 -11.26 -20.75 -7.88
C ILE A 119 -11.47 -19.31 -7.40
N ASP A 120 -12.21 -18.53 -8.18
CA ASP A 120 -12.65 -17.18 -7.86
C ASP A 120 -14.03 -17.27 -7.20
N ILE A 121 -14.15 -16.83 -5.94
CA ILE A 121 -15.41 -16.78 -5.20
C ILE A 121 -16.01 -15.39 -5.25
N ALA A 122 -17.34 -15.29 -5.11
CA ALA A 122 -18.07 -14.03 -5.24
C ALA A 122 -17.64 -12.91 -4.27
N GLU A 123 -17.05 -13.28 -3.12
CA GLU A 123 -16.61 -12.34 -2.09
C GLU A 123 -15.08 -12.24 -2.05
N ASP A 124 -14.52 -11.05 -2.30
CA ASP A 124 -13.10 -10.74 -2.09
C ASP A 124 -12.80 -10.60 -0.60
N VAL A 125 -12.59 -11.73 0.09
CA VAL A 125 -12.40 -11.78 1.54
C VAL A 125 -11.01 -11.32 1.93
N ILE A 126 -10.96 -10.22 2.68
CA ILE A 126 -9.70 -9.68 3.24
C ILE A 126 -9.35 -10.45 4.51
N THR A 127 -8.13 -11.03 4.55
CA THR A 127 -7.72 -11.88 5.66
C THR A 127 -6.38 -11.46 6.30
N SER A 128 -6.11 -11.99 7.47
CA SER A 128 -4.85 -11.96 8.23
C SER A 128 -4.34 -10.57 8.59
N ARG A 129 -3.99 -9.72 7.62
CA ARG A 129 -3.37 -8.40 7.82
C ARG A 129 -3.80 -7.44 6.74
N ILE A 130 -3.86 -6.15 7.10
CA ILE A 130 -4.07 -5.05 6.16
C ILE A 130 -2.93 -4.05 6.32
N LEU A 131 -2.29 -3.72 5.20
CA LEU A 131 -1.41 -2.58 5.05
C LEU A 131 -2.14 -1.58 4.14
N TRP A 132 -2.69 -0.51 4.71
CA TRP A 132 -3.49 0.47 3.96
C TRP A 132 -2.59 1.48 3.27
N LEU A 133 -2.74 1.62 1.97
CA LEU A 133 -1.93 2.50 1.14
C LEU A 133 -2.58 3.89 1.01
N ASP A 134 -1.74 4.94 1.10
CA ASP A 134 -2.09 6.32 0.76
C ASP A 134 -1.21 6.77 -0.41
N GLY A 135 -1.82 7.33 -1.45
CA GLY A 135 -1.11 7.82 -2.62
C GLY A 135 -0.27 9.05 -2.30
N LEU A 136 0.85 9.23 -3.02
CA LEU A 136 1.74 10.37 -2.86
C LEU A 136 1.71 11.35 -4.04
N GLU A 137 1.00 11.01 -5.13
CA GLU A 137 0.99 11.76 -6.37
C GLU A 137 -0.39 12.38 -6.63
N ILE A 138 -0.50 13.70 -6.41
CA ILE A 138 -1.76 14.45 -6.56
C ILE A 138 -2.27 14.32 -8.00
N GLY A 139 -3.57 13.98 -8.15
CA GLY A 139 -4.23 13.81 -9.44
C GLY A 139 -3.93 12.49 -10.15
N GLN A 140 -3.00 11.67 -9.63
CA GLN A 140 -2.67 10.36 -10.16
C GLN A 140 -3.17 9.22 -9.24
N ASN A 141 -2.83 9.26 -7.96
CA ASN A 141 -3.24 8.28 -6.95
C ASN A 141 -3.61 8.93 -5.61
N ARG A 142 -3.66 10.28 -5.56
CA ARG A 142 -4.04 11.05 -4.39
C ARG A 142 -5.01 12.17 -4.74
N GLY A 143 -6.05 12.31 -3.92
CA GLY A 143 -7.06 13.35 -4.00
C GLY A 143 -8.16 13.08 -5.04
N GLY A 144 -9.33 13.69 -4.84
CA GLY A 144 -10.48 13.58 -5.72
C GLY A 144 -10.88 12.13 -6.00
N ARG A 145 -11.23 11.85 -7.26
CA ARG A 145 -11.73 10.54 -7.70
C ARG A 145 -10.63 9.51 -7.98
N VAL A 146 -9.36 9.80 -7.68
CA VAL A 146 -8.22 8.89 -7.91
C VAL A 146 -7.49 8.51 -6.62
N ASP A 147 -8.02 8.92 -5.47
CA ASP A 147 -7.38 8.78 -4.17
C ASP A 147 -7.31 7.32 -3.71
N SER A 148 -6.11 6.76 -3.63
CA SER A 148 -5.89 5.36 -3.26
C SER A 148 -6.37 5.05 -1.84
N LYS A 149 -6.24 6.01 -0.90
CA LYS A 149 -6.68 5.79 0.48
C LYS A 149 -8.21 5.73 0.56
N SER A 150 -8.92 6.65 -0.05
CA SER A 150 -10.39 6.67 -0.07
C SER A 150 -10.98 5.51 -0.90
N ARG A 151 -10.22 4.99 -1.87
CA ARG A 151 -10.55 3.79 -2.64
C ARG A 151 -10.24 2.48 -1.91
N TYR A 152 -9.74 2.55 -0.67
CA TYR A 152 -9.42 1.36 0.14
C TYR A 152 -8.42 0.42 -0.51
N ILE A 153 -7.36 0.96 -1.13
CA ILE A 153 -6.29 0.14 -1.72
C ILE A 153 -5.38 -0.39 -0.60
N TYR A 154 -5.34 -1.70 -0.47
CA TYR A 154 -4.59 -2.44 0.56
C TYR A 154 -3.56 -3.38 -0.04
N ILE A 155 -2.56 -3.74 0.76
CA ILE A 155 -1.85 -5.02 0.67
C ILE A 155 -2.42 -5.89 1.80
N HIS A 156 -2.96 -7.08 1.48
CA HIS A 156 -3.65 -7.91 2.46
C HIS A 156 -3.56 -9.41 2.14
N GLY A 157 -3.88 -10.26 3.09
CA GLY A 157 -4.08 -11.69 2.86
C GLY A 157 -5.43 -11.98 2.21
N THR A 158 -5.55 -13.12 1.56
CA THR A 158 -6.79 -13.56 0.90
C THR A 158 -7.18 -14.96 1.34
N ALA A 159 -8.47 -15.30 1.23
CA ALA A 159 -8.95 -16.67 1.32
C ALA A 159 -8.60 -17.48 0.06
N GLU A 160 -8.47 -16.81 -1.09
CA GLU A 160 -8.25 -17.41 -2.41
C GLU A 160 -6.74 -17.48 -2.73
N GLU A 161 -5.98 -18.26 -1.93
CA GLU A 161 -4.54 -18.39 -2.13
C GLU A 161 -4.16 -19.06 -3.46
N GLY A 162 -5.04 -19.90 -4.03
CA GLY A 162 -4.85 -20.52 -5.34
C GLY A 162 -4.83 -19.55 -6.53
N LEU A 163 -5.25 -18.29 -6.34
CA LEU A 163 -5.18 -17.25 -7.37
C LEU A 163 -3.94 -16.36 -7.25
N ILE A 164 -3.09 -16.54 -6.23
CA ILE A 164 -1.85 -15.77 -6.11
C ILE A 164 -0.92 -16.09 -7.28
N GLY A 165 -0.31 -15.05 -7.85
CA GLY A 165 0.52 -15.12 -9.06
C GLY A 165 -0.24 -14.72 -10.34
N LYS A 166 -1.56 -14.48 -10.26
CA LYS A 166 -2.40 -14.01 -11.38
C LYS A 166 -3.22 -12.80 -10.95
N PRO A 167 -3.56 -11.89 -11.88
CA PRO A 167 -4.51 -10.81 -11.59
C PRO A 167 -5.90 -11.39 -11.27
N ALA A 168 -6.41 -11.14 -10.05
CA ALA A 168 -7.70 -11.67 -9.59
C ALA A 168 -8.45 -10.72 -8.63
N SER A 169 -7.80 -9.69 -8.06
CA SER A 169 -8.42 -8.79 -7.08
C SER A 169 -9.34 -7.74 -7.72
N MET A 170 -10.05 -7.00 -6.88
CA MET A 170 -10.81 -5.81 -7.25
C MET A 170 -10.07 -4.50 -6.91
N GLY A 171 -8.74 -4.46 -7.13
CA GLY A 171 -7.91 -3.26 -6.98
C GLY A 171 -6.81 -3.34 -5.94
N CYS A 172 -6.99 -4.12 -4.90
CA CYS A 172 -6.00 -4.36 -3.85
C CYS A 172 -4.85 -5.27 -4.33
N ILE A 173 -3.83 -5.41 -3.50
CA ILE A 173 -2.72 -6.35 -3.67
C ILE A 173 -2.92 -7.50 -2.70
N ARG A 174 -3.32 -8.65 -3.20
CA ARG A 174 -3.50 -9.87 -2.41
C ARG A 174 -2.18 -10.61 -2.24
N MET A 175 -1.95 -11.22 -1.09
CA MET A 175 -0.79 -12.06 -0.79
C MET A 175 -1.23 -13.36 -0.11
N PHE A 176 -0.36 -14.37 -0.12
CA PHE A 176 -0.48 -15.50 0.80
C PHE A 176 -0.57 -14.99 2.24
N ASN A 177 -1.35 -15.65 3.09
CA ASN A 177 -1.54 -15.22 4.47
C ASN A 177 -0.24 -15.19 5.28
N ASP A 178 0.62 -16.19 5.11
CA ASP A 178 1.92 -16.23 5.78
C ASP A 178 2.84 -15.11 5.30
N ASP A 179 2.83 -14.82 3.99
CA ASP A 179 3.65 -13.77 3.39
C ASP A 179 3.23 -12.38 3.84
N VAL A 180 1.93 -12.09 3.89
CA VAL A 180 1.47 -10.79 4.39
C VAL A 180 1.72 -10.60 5.87
N ILE A 181 1.66 -11.68 6.67
CA ILE A 181 2.03 -11.65 8.10
C ILE A 181 3.53 -11.34 8.24
N GLU A 182 4.38 -12.00 7.44
CA GLU A 182 5.82 -11.73 7.44
C GLU A 182 6.13 -10.28 7.00
N LEU A 183 5.54 -9.83 5.89
CA LEU A 183 5.68 -8.46 5.40
C LEU A 183 5.24 -7.44 6.45
N PHE A 184 4.07 -7.67 7.05
CA PHE A 184 3.52 -6.82 8.11
C PHE A 184 4.50 -6.64 9.27
N ASN A 185 5.19 -7.69 9.69
CA ASN A 185 6.13 -7.63 10.81
C ASN A 185 7.43 -6.88 10.45
N LYS A 186 7.81 -6.82 9.16
CA LYS A 186 9.05 -6.20 8.68
C LYS A 186 8.91 -4.73 8.29
N VAL A 187 7.69 -4.26 8.05
CA VAL A 187 7.43 -2.88 7.63
C VAL A 187 6.74 -2.07 8.74
N LYS A 188 6.79 -0.75 8.63
CA LYS A 188 6.13 0.18 9.56
C LYS A 188 5.26 1.18 8.81
N VAL A 189 4.37 1.86 9.51
CA VAL A 189 3.68 3.06 9.00
C VAL A 189 4.75 4.05 8.52
N GLY A 190 4.53 4.66 7.36
CA GLY A 190 5.51 5.51 6.69
C GLY A 190 6.46 4.76 5.74
N THR A 191 6.41 3.41 5.66
CA THR A 191 7.18 2.66 4.64
C THR A 191 6.66 3.05 3.26
N GLN A 192 7.58 3.44 2.37
CA GLN A 192 7.26 3.83 0.99
C GLN A 192 7.06 2.61 0.10
N VAL A 193 6.12 2.73 -0.83
CA VAL A 193 5.72 1.68 -1.77
C VAL A 193 5.65 2.29 -3.17
N LEU A 194 6.26 1.66 -4.15
CA LEU A 194 6.07 1.98 -5.56
C LEU A 194 5.31 0.83 -6.24
N ILE A 195 4.18 1.13 -6.85
CA ILE A 195 3.43 0.22 -7.72
C ILE A 195 3.71 0.62 -9.16
N PHE A 196 4.21 -0.31 -9.97
CA PHE A 196 4.62 -0.02 -11.34
C PHE A 196 4.26 -1.16 -12.31
N SER A 197 4.23 -0.81 -13.61
CA SER A 197 4.18 -1.73 -14.74
C SER A 197 5.10 -1.17 -15.84
N ASN A 198 5.97 -1.98 -16.36
CA ASN A 198 6.84 -1.61 -17.48
C ASN A 198 6.04 -1.46 -18.77
N LYS A 199 4.98 -2.29 -18.95
CA LYS A 199 4.10 -2.24 -20.13
C LYS A 199 3.33 -0.95 -20.25
N ASP A 200 2.96 -0.32 -19.13
CA ASP A 200 2.21 0.95 -19.12
C ASP A 200 3.10 2.19 -19.25
N THR A 201 4.39 2.08 -18.91
CA THR A 201 5.36 3.17 -19.08
C THR A 201 5.56 3.49 -20.57
N TYR A 202 5.49 2.48 -21.44
CA TYR A 202 5.61 2.64 -22.91
C TYR A 202 4.35 3.24 -23.59
N LYS A 203 3.19 3.23 -22.95
CA LYS A 203 1.94 3.79 -23.51
C LYS A 203 1.77 5.30 -23.26
N ARG A 204 2.66 5.91 -22.46
CA ARG A 204 2.61 7.32 -22.07
C ARG A 204 3.70 8.19 -22.70
N LEU A 205 4.54 7.61 -23.55
CA LEU A 205 5.52 8.27 -24.43
C LEU A 205 4.96 8.35 -25.86
#